data_e5f0df01f853bdae2cfe1318c00c9b78
#
_entry.id   e5f0df01f853bdae2cfe1318c00c9b78
#
_cell.length_a   1.000
_cell.length_b   1.000
_cell.length_c   1.000
_cell.angle_alpha   90.00
_cell.angle_beta   90.00
_cell.angle_gamma   90.00
#
_symmetry.space_group_name_H-M   'P 1'
#
loop_
_entity.id
_entity.type
_entity.pdbx_description
1 polymer ?
#
loop_
_entity_poly.entity_id
_entity_poly.type
_entity_poly.pdbx_seq_one_letter_code
_entity_poly.pdbx_strand_id
1 'polypeptide(L)'
;MILVIEIGGTKLQLGVFDPSRSVLVHCERLKVCRTAGAQGILNQIESALPSVLKGLDVERCGIGFGGPIHEDGSVLKSHQVTGWDCFPLAAWVREKTGLPTHVANDCDAAALAEARYGAGVNLTSMFYVTVGTGIGGGLIRHGQRQGTDRPAIAEIGHLRPGLLSNLATDTVESYASGQGIAQQVHLLALEVGRWLQTGQVTWEQLPAFGQLQIPIPTMDQIQVSDDWYRSLESDKLTTEHVAAAAHEGIWLAKTPLQLATTTLGWAIAQMATLVAPQRIVIGGGVSKMGDTLFWQPLRNSFAKYVFGPLRDPSLLVPSLLGDDVVLYGAAAIAMPPQA
;
A
#
# COMPACT_ATOMS: atom_id res chain seq x y z
N MET A 1 -27.94 -4.10 7.15
CA MET A 1 -26.72 -3.37 6.79
C MET A 1 -25.48 -4.08 7.34
N ILE A 2 -24.27 -3.60 6.99
CA ILE A 2 -22.99 -4.23 7.39
C ILE A 2 -22.12 -3.19 8.08
N LEU A 3 -21.67 -3.46 9.31
CA LEU A 3 -20.58 -2.71 9.96
C LEU A 3 -19.28 -3.02 9.22
N VAL A 4 -18.53 -1.99 8.83
CA VAL A 4 -17.25 -2.14 8.15
C VAL A 4 -16.16 -1.39 8.90
N ILE A 5 -15.03 -2.05 9.11
CA ILE A 5 -13.91 -1.49 9.87
C ILE A 5 -12.62 -1.67 9.07
N GLU A 6 -11.82 -0.61 8.97
CA GLU A 6 -10.45 -0.67 8.49
C GLU A 6 -9.51 -0.33 9.65
N ILE A 7 -8.57 -1.23 9.94
CA ILE A 7 -7.54 -1.06 10.97
C ILE A 7 -6.17 -1.05 10.30
N GLY A 8 -5.63 0.13 10.08
CA GLY A 8 -4.27 0.33 9.56
C GLY A 8 -3.31 0.88 10.61
N GLY A 9 -2.04 1.04 10.23
CA GLY A 9 -1.01 1.56 11.15
C GLY A 9 -1.09 3.07 11.41
N THR A 10 -1.82 3.82 10.59
CA THR A 10 -1.96 5.29 10.69
C THR A 10 -3.41 5.74 10.68
N LYS A 11 -4.30 4.92 10.16
CA LYS A 11 -5.70 5.22 9.91
C LYS A 11 -6.59 4.12 10.49
N LEU A 12 -7.64 4.51 11.18
CA LEU A 12 -8.75 3.68 11.61
C LEU A 12 -10.03 4.25 11.01
N GLN A 13 -10.82 3.42 10.33
CA GLN A 13 -12.12 3.84 9.81
C GLN A 13 -13.20 2.87 10.28
N LEU A 14 -14.35 3.41 10.66
CA LEU A 14 -15.56 2.64 10.94
C LEU A 14 -16.70 3.20 10.10
N GLY A 15 -17.50 2.33 9.51
CA GLY A 15 -18.63 2.78 8.69
C GLY A 15 -19.74 1.75 8.64
N VAL A 16 -20.82 2.12 8.00
CA VAL A 16 -21.93 1.22 7.69
C VAL A 16 -22.14 1.19 6.18
N PHE A 17 -22.17 -0.02 5.65
CA PHE A 17 -22.36 -0.29 4.23
C PHE A 17 -23.78 -0.83 3.97
N ASP A 18 -24.45 -0.26 2.98
CA ASP A 18 -25.74 -0.75 2.47
C ASP A 18 -25.50 -1.69 1.28
N PRO A 19 -25.65 -3.02 1.43
CA PRO A 19 -25.39 -3.96 0.35
C PRO A 19 -26.41 -3.88 -0.79
N SER A 20 -27.62 -3.36 -0.54
CA SER A 20 -28.65 -3.22 -1.58
C SER A 20 -28.34 -2.10 -2.58
N ARG A 21 -27.62 -1.08 -2.12
CA ARG A 21 -27.20 0.09 -2.91
C ARG A 21 -25.72 0.08 -3.25
N SER A 22 -24.95 -0.80 -2.64
CA SER A 22 -23.48 -0.89 -2.75
C SER A 22 -22.79 0.43 -2.39
N VAL A 23 -23.21 1.07 -1.29
CA VAL A 23 -22.65 2.36 -0.84
C VAL A 23 -22.36 2.37 0.65
N LEU A 24 -21.36 3.16 1.05
CA LEU A 24 -21.16 3.56 2.44
C LEU A 24 -22.18 4.64 2.80
N VAL A 25 -23.03 4.36 3.78
CA VAL A 25 -24.06 5.31 4.27
C VAL A 25 -23.57 6.16 5.42
N HIS A 26 -22.56 5.69 6.13
CA HIS A 26 -21.88 6.42 7.20
C HIS A 26 -20.40 6.00 7.26
N CYS A 27 -19.52 6.93 7.60
CA CYS A 27 -18.10 6.64 7.80
C CYS A 27 -17.47 7.64 8.77
N GLU A 28 -16.85 7.12 9.83
CA GLU A 28 -16.04 7.87 10.77
C GLU A 28 -14.57 7.53 10.55
N ARG A 29 -13.71 8.56 10.46
CA ARG A 29 -12.27 8.42 10.20
C ARG A 29 -11.48 8.94 11.37
N LEU A 30 -10.64 8.08 11.94
CA LEU A 30 -9.85 8.36 13.14
C LEU A 30 -8.36 8.19 12.83
N LYS A 31 -7.54 9.01 13.47
CA LYS A 31 -6.09 8.88 13.39
C LYS A 31 -5.60 7.90 14.47
N VAL A 32 -4.77 6.94 14.06
CA VAL A 32 -4.16 5.98 14.99
C VAL A 32 -3.00 6.62 15.74
N CYS A 33 -3.00 6.48 17.06
CA CYS A 33 -1.85 6.80 17.91
C CYS A 33 -1.03 5.52 18.09
N ARG A 34 0.06 5.37 17.35
CA ARG A 34 0.89 4.14 17.38
C ARG A 34 1.47 3.83 18.75
N THR A 35 1.78 4.86 19.55
CA THR A 35 2.34 4.70 20.91
C THR A 35 1.33 4.15 21.92
N ALA A 36 0.03 4.24 21.61
CA ALA A 36 -1.02 3.63 22.43
C ALA A 36 -1.22 2.13 22.16
N GLY A 37 -0.55 1.59 21.14
CA GLY A 37 -0.61 0.19 20.78
C GLY A 37 -2.00 -0.28 20.32
N ALA A 38 -2.19 -1.59 20.28
CA ALA A 38 -3.47 -2.22 19.92
C ALA A 38 -4.60 -1.77 20.85
N GLN A 39 -4.33 -1.65 22.16
CA GLN A 39 -5.34 -1.22 23.14
C GLN A 39 -5.90 0.17 22.83
N GLY A 40 -5.06 1.10 22.36
CA GLY A 40 -5.52 2.42 21.94
C GLY A 40 -6.51 2.36 20.78
N ILE A 41 -6.27 1.48 19.80
CA ILE A 41 -7.17 1.25 18.65
C ILE A 41 -8.47 0.60 19.12
N LEU A 42 -8.39 -0.42 19.97
CA LEU A 42 -9.58 -1.08 20.53
C LEU A 42 -10.48 -0.09 21.29
N ASN A 43 -9.90 0.78 22.10
CA ASN A 43 -10.64 1.83 22.82
C ASN A 43 -11.29 2.84 21.85
N GLN A 44 -10.62 3.19 20.75
CA GLN A 44 -11.19 4.06 19.72
C GLN A 44 -12.39 3.39 19.04
N ILE A 45 -12.29 2.08 18.72
CA ILE A 45 -13.41 1.31 18.15
C ILE A 45 -14.60 1.30 19.11
N GLU A 46 -14.40 0.93 20.38
CA GLU A 46 -15.46 0.90 21.40
C GLU A 46 -16.15 2.26 21.54
N SER A 47 -15.39 3.35 21.53
CA SER A 47 -15.92 4.71 21.65
C SER A 47 -16.73 5.15 20.43
N ALA A 48 -16.37 4.70 19.22
CA ALA A 48 -17.02 5.08 17.98
C ALA A 48 -18.28 4.25 17.66
N LEU A 49 -18.34 2.97 18.10
CA LEU A 49 -19.45 2.05 17.79
C LEU A 49 -20.84 2.63 18.09
N PRO A 50 -21.12 3.29 19.24
CA PRO A 50 -22.45 3.82 19.51
C PRO A 50 -22.92 4.88 18.52
N SER A 51 -22.02 5.75 18.04
CA SER A 51 -22.35 6.77 17.06
C SER A 51 -22.53 6.17 15.66
N VAL A 52 -21.65 5.25 15.28
CA VAL A 52 -21.68 4.61 13.95
C VAL A 52 -22.90 3.72 13.75
N LEU A 53 -23.36 3.05 14.80
CA LEU A 53 -24.51 2.12 14.73
C LEU A 53 -25.86 2.79 15.02
N LYS A 54 -25.88 4.06 15.43
CA LYS A 54 -27.11 4.73 15.89
C LYS A 54 -28.24 4.73 14.87
N GLY A 55 -29.35 4.07 15.18
CA GLY A 55 -30.55 4.07 14.36
C GLY A 55 -30.45 3.21 13.09
N LEU A 56 -29.42 2.37 12.97
CA LEU A 56 -29.20 1.49 11.83
C LEU A 56 -29.38 0.03 12.24
N ASP A 57 -30.05 -0.73 11.40
CA ASP A 57 -30.18 -2.19 11.55
C ASP A 57 -29.00 -2.88 10.87
N VAL A 58 -28.03 -3.31 11.67
CA VAL A 58 -26.77 -3.91 11.23
C VAL A 58 -26.76 -5.40 11.62
N GLU A 59 -26.54 -6.27 10.65
CA GLU A 59 -26.67 -7.73 10.82
C GLU A 59 -25.33 -8.46 10.93
N ARG A 60 -24.23 -7.86 10.45
CA ARG A 60 -22.90 -8.48 10.41
C ARG A 60 -21.78 -7.44 10.36
N CYS A 61 -20.56 -7.88 10.64
CA CYS A 61 -19.37 -7.04 10.61
C CYS A 61 -18.30 -7.63 9.70
N GLY A 62 -17.64 -6.76 8.92
CA GLY A 62 -16.42 -7.09 8.18
C GLY A 62 -15.27 -6.16 8.58
N ILE A 63 -14.05 -6.70 8.62
CA ILE A 63 -12.85 -5.97 9.03
C ILE A 63 -11.73 -6.20 8.03
N GLY A 64 -11.13 -5.11 7.53
CA GLY A 64 -9.84 -5.13 6.86
C GLY A 64 -8.74 -4.72 7.83
N PHE A 65 -7.74 -5.57 8.05
CA PHE A 65 -6.66 -5.36 9.01
C PHE A 65 -5.30 -5.30 8.31
N GLY A 66 -4.48 -4.31 8.65
CA GLY A 66 -3.12 -4.12 8.13
C GLY A 66 -2.10 -5.11 8.70
N GLY A 67 -2.20 -6.36 8.29
CA GLY A 67 -1.32 -7.46 8.70
C GLY A 67 -1.93 -8.83 8.40
N PRO A 68 -1.16 -9.92 8.56
CA PRO A 68 -1.62 -11.27 8.31
C PRO A 68 -2.67 -11.72 9.34
N ILE A 69 -3.71 -12.40 8.82
CA ILE A 69 -4.90 -12.86 9.57
C ILE A 69 -5.04 -14.37 9.42
N HIS A 70 -5.29 -15.08 10.52
CA HIS A 70 -5.67 -16.49 10.51
C HIS A 70 -7.12 -16.69 10.06
N GLU A 71 -7.48 -17.90 9.64
CA GLU A 71 -8.85 -18.26 9.20
C GLU A 71 -9.93 -18.00 10.26
N ASP A 72 -9.59 -18.11 11.54
CA ASP A 72 -10.49 -17.83 12.66
C ASP A 72 -10.72 -16.32 12.91
N GLY A 73 -10.05 -15.47 12.14
CA GLY A 73 -10.11 -14.01 12.27
C GLY A 73 -9.23 -13.44 13.40
N SER A 74 -8.28 -14.25 13.91
CA SER A 74 -7.26 -13.74 14.82
C SER A 74 -6.10 -13.10 14.04
N VAL A 75 -5.51 -12.06 14.62
CA VAL A 75 -4.32 -11.40 14.06
C VAL A 75 -3.10 -12.26 14.34
N LEU A 76 -2.31 -12.57 13.32
CA LEU A 76 -1.03 -13.27 13.55
C LEU A 76 -0.02 -12.32 14.18
N LYS A 77 0.23 -11.19 13.55
CA LYS A 77 1.16 -10.16 14.00
C LYS A 77 0.89 -8.84 13.28
N SER A 78 1.26 -7.71 13.90
CA SER A 78 1.34 -6.42 13.19
C SER A 78 2.78 -5.90 13.24
N HIS A 79 3.29 -5.45 12.10
CA HIS A 79 4.59 -4.79 12.01
C HIS A 79 4.52 -3.28 12.27
N GLN A 80 3.31 -2.71 12.31
CA GLN A 80 3.10 -1.26 12.38
C GLN A 80 2.70 -0.79 13.79
N VAL A 81 1.97 -1.64 14.55
CA VAL A 81 1.44 -1.32 15.88
C VAL A 81 1.64 -2.52 16.79
N THR A 82 2.18 -2.30 17.99
CA THR A 82 2.44 -3.36 18.97
C THR A 82 1.17 -3.83 19.68
N GLY A 83 1.18 -5.06 20.19
CA GLY A 83 0.09 -5.60 21.03
C GLY A 83 -0.99 -6.37 20.26
N TRP A 84 -0.74 -6.69 18.99
CA TRP A 84 -1.66 -7.49 18.16
C TRP A 84 -1.30 -8.98 18.08
N ASP A 85 -0.18 -9.42 18.66
CA ASP A 85 0.30 -10.81 18.52
C ASP A 85 -0.77 -11.81 18.99
N CYS A 86 -1.22 -12.67 18.09
CA CYS A 86 -2.27 -13.69 18.31
C CYS A 86 -3.59 -13.12 18.89
N PHE A 87 -3.91 -11.85 18.63
CA PHE A 87 -5.12 -11.22 19.17
C PHE A 87 -6.39 -11.74 18.48
N PRO A 88 -7.42 -12.23 19.21
CA PRO A 88 -8.64 -12.79 18.66
C PRO A 88 -9.62 -11.70 18.20
N LEU A 89 -9.27 -10.93 17.16
CA LEU A 89 -9.98 -9.72 16.73
C LEU A 89 -11.44 -9.99 16.36
N ALA A 90 -11.72 -11.05 15.61
CA ALA A 90 -13.11 -11.41 15.25
C ALA A 90 -13.96 -11.73 16.47
N ALA A 91 -13.41 -12.47 17.44
CA ALA A 91 -14.12 -12.84 18.68
C ALA A 91 -14.37 -11.60 19.53
N TRP A 92 -13.37 -10.73 19.66
CA TRP A 92 -13.48 -9.47 20.43
C TRP A 92 -14.58 -8.56 19.87
N VAL A 93 -14.62 -8.31 18.54
CA VAL A 93 -15.67 -7.48 17.93
C VAL A 93 -17.04 -8.13 18.07
N ARG A 94 -17.13 -9.45 17.92
CA ARG A 94 -18.39 -10.20 18.14
C ARG A 94 -18.90 -10.04 19.57
N GLU A 95 -18.03 -10.08 20.58
CA GLU A 95 -18.38 -9.86 21.97
C GLU A 95 -18.93 -8.44 22.20
N LYS A 96 -18.30 -7.42 21.59
CA LYS A 96 -18.71 -6.01 21.77
C LYS A 96 -19.99 -5.63 21.02
N THR A 97 -20.27 -6.29 19.88
CA THR A 97 -21.37 -5.87 18.99
C THR A 97 -22.51 -6.88 18.89
N GLY A 98 -22.30 -8.14 19.27
CA GLY A 98 -23.22 -9.24 19.01
C GLY A 98 -23.27 -9.69 17.53
N LEU A 99 -22.47 -9.07 16.64
CA LEU A 99 -22.54 -9.30 15.19
C LEU A 99 -21.63 -10.46 14.74
N PRO A 100 -22.08 -11.34 13.85
CA PRO A 100 -21.19 -12.24 13.12
C PRO A 100 -20.08 -11.42 12.43
N THR A 101 -18.82 -11.73 12.75
CA THR A 101 -17.66 -10.90 12.34
C THR A 101 -16.69 -11.70 11.51
N HIS A 102 -16.27 -11.14 10.37
CA HIS A 102 -15.26 -11.67 9.47
C HIS A 102 -14.10 -10.69 9.33
N VAL A 103 -12.87 -11.22 9.36
CA VAL A 103 -11.65 -10.42 9.26
C VAL A 103 -10.81 -10.92 8.08
N ALA A 104 -10.17 -9.99 7.37
CA ALA A 104 -9.15 -10.33 6.37
C ALA A 104 -8.02 -9.32 6.40
N ASN A 105 -6.91 -9.65 5.74
CA ASN A 105 -5.87 -8.66 5.45
C ASN A 105 -6.46 -7.50 4.62
N ASP A 106 -5.95 -6.28 4.83
CA ASP A 106 -6.43 -5.06 4.16
C ASP A 106 -6.24 -5.10 2.64
N CYS A 107 -5.14 -5.68 2.14
CA CYS A 107 -4.89 -5.81 0.71
C CYS A 107 -5.79 -6.87 0.07
N ASP A 108 -6.07 -7.96 0.77
CA ASP A 108 -7.05 -8.96 0.35
C ASP A 108 -8.47 -8.38 0.30
N ALA A 109 -8.81 -7.57 1.30
CA ALA A 109 -10.07 -6.83 1.33
C ALA A 109 -10.18 -5.87 0.14
N ALA A 110 -9.14 -5.06 -0.09
CA ALA A 110 -9.09 -4.12 -1.20
C ALA A 110 -9.16 -4.83 -2.56
N ALA A 111 -8.47 -5.95 -2.73
CA ALA A 111 -8.54 -6.76 -3.95
C ALA A 111 -9.98 -7.25 -4.21
N LEU A 112 -10.65 -7.77 -3.18
CA LEU A 112 -12.03 -8.23 -3.29
C LEU A 112 -13.00 -7.09 -3.59
N ALA A 113 -12.77 -5.90 -3.00
CA ALA A 113 -13.54 -4.70 -3.28
C ALA A 113 -13.46 -4.29 -4.74
N GLU A 114 -12.25 -4.16 -5.28
CA GLU A 114 -12.03 -3.79 -6.68
C GLU A 114 -12.59 -4.85 -7.64
N ALA A 115 -12.56 -6.13 -7.29
CA ALA A 115 -13.15 -7.19 -8.08
C ALA A 115 -14.70 -7.12 -8.12
N ARG A 116 -15.33 -6.68 -7.03
CA ARG A 116 -16.81 -6.64 -6.92
C ARG A 116 -17.42 -5.31 -7.31
N TYR A 117 -16.72 -4.20 -7.03
CA TYR A 117 -17.30 -2.86 -7.11
C TYR A 117 -16.45 -1.85 -7.90
N GLY A 118 -15.23 -2.24 -8.28
CA GLY A 118 -14.26 -1.33 -8.87
C GLY A 118 -13.72 -1.78 -10.23
N ALA A 119 -12.44 -1.56 -10.44
CA ALA A 119 -11.77 -1.79 -11.72
C ALA A 119 -11.69 -3.25 -12.16
N GLY A 120 -11.97 -4.21 -11.28
CA GLY A 120 -11.96 -5.65 -11.55
C GLY A 120 -13.33 -6.28 -11.84
N VAL A 121 -14.40 -5.49 -11.91
CA VAL A 121 -15.76 -6.01 -12.17
C VAL A 121 -15.81 -6.78 -13.49
N ASN A 122 -16.48 -7.93 -13.50
CA ASN A 122 -16.61 -8.86 -14.63
C ASN A 122 -15.31 -9.53 -15.10
N LEU A 123 -14.23 -9.46 -14.34
CA LEU A 123 -13.00 -10.17 -14.65
C LEU A 123 -12.92 -11.48 -13.86
N THR A 124 -12.33 -12.50 -14.48
CA THR A 124 -12.11 -13.80 -13.83
C THR A 124 -10.80 -13.81 -13.02
N SER A 125 -9.88 -12.89 -13.29
CA SER A 125 -8.59 -12.81 -12.60
C SER A 125 -8.09 -11.37 -12.52
N MET A 126 -7.74 -10.90 -11.33
CA MET A 126 -7.08 -9.61 -11.12
C MET A 126 -6.08 -9.68 -9.96
N PHE A 127 -5.07 -8.81 -10.02
CA PHE A 127 -4.14 -8.58 -8.93
C PHE A 127 -4.26 -7.13 -8.45
N TYR A 128 -4.38 -6.94 -7.15
CA TYR A 128 -4.37 -5.62 -6.52
C TYR A 128 -3.00 -5.34 -5.91
N VAL A 129 -2.53 -4.11 -6.05
CA VAL A 129 -1.30 -3.63 -5.40
C VAL A 129 -1.64 -2.34 -4.66
N THR A 130 -1.37 -2.28 -3.37
CA THR A 130 -1.38 -1.01 -2.64
C THR A 130 0.04 -0.45 -2.55
N VAL A 131 0.20 0.85 -2.85
CA VAL A 131 1.46 1.58 -2.70
C VAL A 131 1.19 2.77 -1.77
N GLY A 132 1.31 2.52 -0.48
CA GLY A 132 1.06 3.47 0.60
C GLY A 132 2.28 3.63 1.49
N THR A 133 2.08 3.61 2.82
CA THR A 133 3.16 3.56 3.82
C THR A 133 4.07 2.36 3.60
N GLY A 134 3.47 1.19 3.26
CA GLY A 134 4.10 -0.02 2.78
C GLY A 134 3.57 -0.41 1.40
N ILE A 135 3.94 -1.62 0.92
CA ILE A 135 3.46 -2.22 -0.32
C ILE A 135 2.91 -3.61 -0.02
N GLY A 136 1.64 -3.82 -0.33
CA GLY A 136 1.00 -5.13 -0.25
C GLY A 136 0.30 -5.51 -1.54
N GLY A 137 -0.20 -6.74 -1.61
CA GLY A 137 -0.93 -7.24 -2.76
C GLY A 137 -2.10 -8.15 -2.37
N GLY A 138 -2.97 -8.40 -3.34
CA GLY A 138 -4.08 -9.35 -3.22
C GLY A 138 -4.44 -9.95 -4.57
N LEU A 139 -4.67 -11.25 -4.61
CA LEU A 139 -5.01 -11.98 -5.82
C LEU A 139 -6.46 -12.47 -5.77
N ILE A 140 -7.23 -12.11 -6.80
CA ILE A 140 -8.60 -12.61 -7.00
C ILE A 140 -8.64 -13.50 -8.23
N ARG A 141 -9.23 -14.68 -8.08
CA ARG A 141 -9.61 -15.56 -9.20
C ARG A 141 -11.03 -16.06 -9.02
N HIS A 142 -11.81 -16.00 -10.10
CA HIS A 142 -13.23 -16.40 -10.10
C HIS A 142 -14.03 -15.76 -8.93
N GLY A 143 -13.82 -14.46 -8.69
CA GLY A 143 -14.47 -13.72 -7.61
C GLY A 143 -14.04 -14.10 -6.19
N GLN A 144 -13.05 -14.98 -6.03
CA GLN A 144 -12.56 -15.50 -4.75
C GLN A 144 -11.15 -14.99 -4.45
N ARG A 145 -10.90 -14.61 -3.20
CA ARG A 145 -9.54 -14.36 -2.68
C ARG A 145 -8.73 -15.64 -2.76
N GLN A 146 -7.51 -15.57 -3.20
CA GLN A 146 -6.60 -16.71 -3.23
C GLN A 146 -5.76 -16.76 -1.97
N GLY A 147 -5.44 -17.97 -1.50
CA GLY A 147 -4.56 -18.20 -0.36
C GLY A 147 -5.14 -17.84 1.01
N THR A 148 -6.44 -17.93 1.19
CA THR A 148 -7.08 -17.68 2.49
C THR A 148 -6.61 -18.65 3.59
N ASP A 149 -6.13 -19.84 3.20
CA ASP A 149 -5.50 -20.85 4.05
C ASP A 149 -4.02 -20.56 4.35
N ARG A 150 -3.45 -19.55 3.71
CA ARG A 150 -2.03 -19.19 3.83
C ARG A 150 -1.88 -17.68 4.05
N PRO A 151 -1.88 -17.23 5.31
CA PRO A 151 -1.56 -15.85 5.64
C PRO A 151 -0.26 -15.40 4.94
N ALA A 152 -0.21 -14.16 4.47
CA ALA A 152 0.91 -13.59 3.74
C ALA A 152 1.14 -14.13 2.31
N ILE A 153 0.08 -14.49 1.59
CA ILE A 153 0.15 -14.65 0.13
C ILE A 153 0.18 -13.29 -0.57
N ALA A 154 0.67 -13.26 -1.80
CA ALA A 154 0.69 -12.06 -2.66
C ALA A 154 1.49 -10.87 -2.12
N GLU A 155 2.43 -11.11 -1.22
CA GLU A 155 3.30 -10.11 -0.59
C GLU A 155 4.34 -9.55 -1.58
N ILE A 156 3.88 -8.85 -2.61
CA ILE A 156 4.71 -8.29 -3.69
C ILE A 156 5.75 -7.29 -3.16
N GLY A 157 5.45 -6.59 -2.05
CA GLY A 157 6.37 -5.66 -1.40
C GLY A 157 7.63 -6.34 -0.85
N HIS A 158 7.55 -7.63 -0.49
CA HIS A 158 8.65 -8.41 0.04
C HIS A 158 9.51 -9.10 -1.04
N LEU A 159 9.18 -8.95 -2.33
CA LEU A 159 10.08 -9.40 -3.39
C LEU A 159 11.41 -8.67 -3.31
N ARG A 160 12.51 -9.39 -3.60
CA ARG A 160 13.84 -8.79 -3.70
C ARG A 160 14.08 -8.30 -5.13
N PRO A 161 14.51 -7.05 -5.32
CA PRO A 161 14.75 -6.49 -6.65
C PRO A 161 16.05 -7.02 -7.26
N GLY A 162 16.02 -8.29 -7.71
CA GLY A 162 17.11 -8.94 -8.41
C GLY A 162 18.05 -9.76 -7.51
N LEU A 163 18.97 -10.50 -8.17
CA LEU A 163 19.94 -11.39 -7.49
C LEU A 163 21.09 -10.62 -6.82
N LEU A 164 21.28 -9.36 -7.18
CA LEU A 164 22.38 -8.52 -6.68
C LEU A 164 22.05 -7.79 -5.38
N SER A 165 20.86 -7.98 -4.85
CA SER A 165 20.49 -7.47 -3.52
C SER A 165 21.21 -8.30 -2.45
N ASN A 166 22.17 -7.69 -1.77
CA ASN A 166 22.99 -8.36 -0.77
C ASN A 166 22.38 -8.33 0.64
N LEU A 167 21.41 -7.42 0.88
CA LEU A 167 20.82 -7.26 2.20
C LEU A 167 19.42 -7.89 2.26
N ALA A 168 19.12 -8.52 3.38
CA ALA A 168 17.80 -9.09 3.63
C ALA A 168 16.69 -8.04 3.64
N THR A 169 17.04 -6.79 3.92
CA THR A 169 16.17 -5.62 3.97
C THR A 169 15.89 -5.01 2.60
N ASP A 170 16.64 -5.39 1.56
CA ASP A 170 16.45 -4.87 0.20
C ASP A 170 15.23 -5.52 -0.44
N THR A 171 14.08 -4.92 -0.25
CA THR A 171 12.80 -5.37 -0.79
C THR A 171 12.19 -4.29 -1.70
N VAL A 172 11.19 -4.66 -2.50
CA VAL A 172 10.45 -3.69 -3.31
C VAL A 172 9.85 -2.60 -2.42
N GLU A 173 9.35 -2.96 -1.24
CA GLU A 173 8.79 -2.01 -0.28
C GLU A 173 9.84 -1.00 0.21
N SER A 174 11.07 -1.44 0.50
CA SER A 174 12.15 -0.56 0.99
C SER A 174 12.61 0.50 -0.02
N TYR A 175 12.26 0.32 -1.30
CA TYR A 175 12.55 1.28 -2.36
C TYR A 175 11.33 2.08 -2.84
N ALA A 176 10.16 1.44 -2.89
CA ALA A 176 9.01 1.96 -3.64
C ALA A 176 7.79 2.33 -2.79
N SER A 177 7.75 1.97 -1.50
CA SER A 177 6.73 2.47 -0.58
C SER A 177 6.95 3.94 -0.22
N GLY A 178 5.94 4.57 0.38
CA GLY A 178 6.07 5.95 0.86
C GLY A 178 7.21 6.12 1.88
N GLN A 179 7.37 5.17 2.81
CA GLN A 179 8.50 5.16 3.73
C GLN A 179 9.82 4.87 3.02
N GLY A 180 9.82 3.94 2.07
CA GLY A 180 11.00 3.61 1.27
C GLY A 180 11.49 4.81 0.48
N ILE A 181 10.61 5.51 -0.23
CA ILE A 181 10.95 6.73 -0.99
C ILE A 181 11.58 7.79 -0.08
N ALA A 182 10.97 8.08 1.08
CA ALA A 182 11.52 9.04 2.04
C ALA A 182 12.90 8.62 2.53
N GLN A 183 13.09 7.34 2.83
CA GLN A 183 14.39 6.81 3.23
C GLN A 183 15.44 6.94 2.13
N GLN A 184 15.09 6.68 0.86
CA GLN A 184 16.02 6.85 -0.27
C GLN A 184 16.41 8.33 -0.46
N VAL A 185 15.48 9.27 -0.22
CA VAL A 185 15.82 10.71 -0.22
C VAL A 185 16.83 11.03 0.88
N HIS A 186 16.64 10.53 2.10
CA HIS A 186 17.60 10.76 3.20
C HIS A 186 18.98 10.18 2.89
N LEU A 187 19.05 8.93 2.40
CA LEU A 187 20.31 8.30 2.03
C LEU A 187 21.04 9.09 0.92
N LEU A 188 20.31 9.53 -0.09
CA LEU A 188 20.87 10.31 -1.18
C LEU A 188 21.30 11.69 -0.72
N ALA A 189 20.60 12.33 0.21
CA ALA A 189 20.98 13.61 0.79
C ALA A 189 22.31 13.54 1.56
N LEU A 190 22.57 12.43 2.26
CA LEU A 190 23.87 12.20 2.92
C LEU A 190 25.01 12.15 1.89
N GLU A 191 24.80 11.49 0.75
CA GLU A 191 25.79 11.46 -0.33
C GLU A 191 25.97 12.84 -0.98
N VAL A 192 24.89 13.60 -1.21
CA VAL A 192 24.94 14.98 -1.69
C VAL A 192 25.85 15.83 -0.77
N GLY A 193 25.66 15.75 0.53
CA GLY A 193 26.52 16.43 1.51
C GLY A 193 28.00 16.03 1.39
N ARG A 194 28.28 14.73 1.16
CA ARG A 194 29.65 14.24 0.92
C ARG A 194 30.24 14.77 -0.38
N TRP A 195 29.47 14.76 -1.47
CA TRP A 195 29.92 15.29 -2.78
C TRP A 195 30.24 16.76 -2.73
N LEU A 196 29.47 17.58 -2.00
CA LEU A 196 29.78 19.01 -1.78
C LEU A 196 31.07 19.21 -1.02
N GLN A 197 31.42 18.32 -0.09
CA GLN A 197 32.67 18.40 0.68
C GLN A 197 33.91 17.95 -0.12
N THR A 198 33.76 16.89 -0.92
CA THR A 198 34.87 16.22 -1.60
C THR A 198 35.07 16.66 -3.05
N GLY A 199 34.05 17.23 -3.67
CA GLY A 199 34.01 17.51 -5.11
C GLY A 199 33.91 16.26 -5.98
N GLN A 200 33.74 15.07 -5.39
CA GLN A 200 33.67 13.79 -6.10
C GLN A 200 32.24 13.22 -6.06
N VAL A 201 31.63 13.04 -7.23
CA VAL A 201 30.29 12.46 -7.37
C VAL A 201 30.42 11.01 -7.84
N THR A 202 29.93 10.06 -7.02
CA THR A 202 30.01 8.62 -7.30
C THR A 202 28.80 7.88 -6.73
N TRP A 203 28.43 6.74 -7.33
CA TRP A 203 27.38 5.85 -6.85
C TRP A 203 27.89 4.68 -5.97
N GLU A 204 29.15 4.70 -5.55
CA GLU A 204 29.76 3.58 -4.80
C GLU A 204 28.97 3.22 -3.53
N GLN A 205 28.48 4.22 -2.81
CA GLN A 205 27.71 4.03 -1.57
C GLN A 205 26.23 3.76 -1.80
N LEU A 206 25.73 4.01 -3.01
CA LEU A 206 24.35 3.86 -3.41
C LEU A 206 24.23 3.03 -4.71
N PRO A 207 24.61 1.74 -4.66
CA PRO A 207 24.71 0.91 -5.86
C PRO A 207 23.38 0.74 -6.61
N ALA A 208 22.23 0.82 -5.94
CA ALA A 208 20.93 0.74 -6.58
C ALA A 208 20.72 1.86 -7.62
N PHE A 209 21.19 3.07 -7.34
CA PHE A 209 21.10 4.19 -8.29
C PHE A 209 22.06 4.01 -9.47
N GLY A 210 23.27 3.51 -9.19
CA GLY A 210 24.26 3.20 -10.24
C GLY A 210 23.78 2.08 -11.19
N GLN A 211 23.18 1.03 -10.67
CA GLN A 211 22.62 -0.06 -11.47
C GLN A 211 21.49 0.39 -12.42
N LEU A 212 20.71 1.38 -12.03
CA LEU A 212 19.69 1.98 -12.89
C LEU A 212 20.24 2.96 -13.92
N GLN A 213 21.56 3.16 -13.94
CA GLN A 213 22.23 4.12 -14.84
C GLN A 213 21.65 5.55 -14.69
N ILE A 214 21.29 5.94 -13.46
CA ILE A 214 20.81 7.29 -13.18
C ILE A 214 21.96 8.27 -13.48
N PRO A 215 21.72 9.32 -14.28
CA PRO A 215 22.76 10.29 -14.60
C PRO A 215 23.33 10.94 -13.34
N ILE A 216 24.64 11.12 -13.33
CA ILE A 216 25.33 11.90 -12.29
C ILE A 216 24.85 13.36 -12.38
N PRO A 217 24.42 13.99 -11.27
CA PRO A 217 23.94 15.36 -11.29
C PRO A 217 25.08 16.36 -11.50
N THR A 218 24.74 17.54 -12.01
CA THR A 218 25.66 18.69 -12.03
C THR A 218 25.81 19.27 -10.62
N MET A 219 26.89 20.02 -10.39
CA MET A 219 27.11 20.70 -9.09
C MET A 219 25.98 21.68 -8.75
N ASP A 220 25.41 22.37 -9.74
CA ASP A 220 24.24 23.23 -9.53
C ASP A 220 23.01 22.45 -9.05
N GLN A 221 22.76 21.30 -9.65
CA GLN A 221 21.66 20.41 -9.21
C GLN A 221 21.89 19.87 -7.80
N ILE A 222 23.13 19.56 -7.45
CA ILE A 222 23.53 19.13 -6.11
C ILE A 222 23.26 20.26 -5.10
N GLN A 223 23.71 21.50 -5.38
CA GLN A 223 23.51 22.63 -4.49
C GLN A 223 22.02 22.94 -4.26
N VAL A 224 21.24 23.05 -5.33
CA VAL A 224 19.78 23.27 -5.23
C VAL A 224 19.10 22.16 -4.44
N SER A 225 19.54 20.91 -4.59
CA SER A 225 19.02 19.77 -3.87
C SER A 225 19.36 19.81 -2.37
N ASP A 226 20.57 20.22 -2.01
CA ASP A 226 21.00 20.37 -0.62
C ASP A 226 20.23 21.50 0.07
N ASP A 227 20.06 22.64 -0.61
CA ASP A 227 19.30 23.79 -0.11
C ASP A 227 17.84 23.41 0.15
N TRP A 228 17.19 22.67 -0.77
CA TRP A 228 15.85 22.14 -0.58
C TRP A 228 15.79 21.21 0.64
N TYR A 229 16.69 20.22 0.70
CA TYR A 229 16.67 19.24 1.78
C TYR A 229 16.88 19.86 3.15
N ARG A 230 17.79 20.85 3.27
CA ARG A 230 18.03 21.60 4.53
C ARG A 230 16.87 22.50 4.93
N SER A 231 16.01 22.88 3.98
CA SER A 231 14.80 23.65 4.27
C SER A 231 13.69 22.81 4.93
N LEU A 232 13.81 21.48 4.87
CA LEU A 232 12.85 20.55 5.48
C LEU A 232 13.14 20.41 6.98
N GLU A 233 12.09 20.36 7.78
CA GLU A 233 12.20 19.81 9.13
C GLU A 233 12.45 18.29 9.01
N SER A 234 13.65 17.82 9.36
CA SER A 234 14.18 16.48 9.06
C SER A 234 13.26 15.31 9.43
N ASP A 235 12.41 15.47 10.42
CA ASP A 235 11.50 14.41 10.92
C ASP A 235 10.14 14.38 10.22
N LYS A 236 9.92 15.23 9.21
CA LYS A 236 8.61 15.42 8.56
C LYS A 236 8.59 15.20 7.06
N LEU A 237 9.62 14.57 6.49
CA LEU A 237 9.63 14.28 5.06
C LEU A 237 8.52 13.28 4.72
N THR A 238 7.53 13.74 3.94
CA THR A 238 6.45 12.91 3.42
C THR A 238 6.58 12.72 1.92
N THR A 239 5.90 11.73 1.36
CA THR A 239 5.86 11.51 -0.09
C THR A 239 5.23 12.67 -0.85
N GLU A 240 4.33 13.42 -0.22
CA GLU A 240 3.75 14.64 -0.79
C GLU A 240 4.82 15.74 -0.95
N HIS A 241 5.71 15.93 0.04
CA HIS A 241 6.84 16.85 -0.06
C HIS A 241 7.79 16.44 -1.19
N VAL A 242 8.07 15.13 -1.30
CA VAL A 242 8.92 14.61 -2.39
C VAL A 242 8.27 14.83 -3.76
N ALA A 243 6.96 14.59 -3.89
CA ALA A 243 6.24 14.79 -5.14
C ALA A 243 6.22 16.26 -5.55
N ALA A 244 5.97 17.18 -4.62
CA ALA A 244 5.99 18.63 -4.88
C ALA A 244 7.36 19.08 -5.39
N ALA A 245 8.44 18.72 -4.67
CA ALA A 245 9.81 19.06 -5.08
C ALA A 245 10.20 18.43 -6.42
N ALA A 246 9.75 17.22 -6.70
CA ALA A 246 10.01 16.57 -7.99
C ALA A 246 9.31 17.29 -9.15
N HIS A 247 8.11 17.84 -8.94
CA HIS A 247 7.45 18.70 -9.92
C HIS A 247 8.19 20.00 -10.19
N GLU A 248 8.82 20.57 -9.16
CA GLU A 248 9.71 21.76 -9.28
C GLU A 248 11.06 21.44 -9.93
N GLY A 249 11.34 20.18 -10.17
CA GLY A 249 12.57 19.76 -10.86
C GLY A 249 13.72 19.39 -9.93
N ILE A 250 13.53 19.40 -8.62
CA ILE A 250 14.57 19.03 -7.63
C ILE A 250 15.07 17.62 -7.91
N TRP A 251 16.36 17.52 -8.24
CA TRP A 251 16.97 16.25 -8.62
C TRP A 251 16.93 15.22 -7.48
N LEU A 252 17.21 15.64 -6.25
CA LEU A 252 17.18 14.81 -5.04
C LEU A 252 15.80 14.18 -4.78
N ALA A 253 14.72 14.84 -5.21
CA ALA A 253 13.37 14.31 -5.10
C ALA A 253 12.98 13.40 -6.27
N LYS A 254 13.41 13.74 -7.50
CA LYS A 254 13.11 12.94 -8.71
C LYS A 254 13.78 11.57 -8.71
N THR A 255 15.02 11.52 -8.27
CA THR A 255 15.89 10.34 -8.35
C THR A 255 15.34 9.14 -7.54
N PRO A 256 14.94 9.29 -6.27
CA PRO A 256 14.27 8.22 -5.54
C PRO A 256 12.93 7.79 -6.14
N LEU A 257 12.16 8.69 -6.74
CA LEU A 257 10.91 8.34 -7.43
C LEU A 257 11.17 7.49 -8.68
N GLN A 258 12.24 7.79 -9.42
CA GLN A 258 12.67 6.97 -10.55
C GLN A 258 13.10 5.56 -10.10
N LEU A 259 13.85 5.45 -9.01
CA LEU A 259 14.21 4.17 -8.41
C LEU A 259 12.96 3.40 -7.98
N ALA A 260 12.04 4.06 -7.29
CA ALA A 260 10.79 3.46 -6.80
C ALA A 260 9.93 2.91 -7.94
N THR A 261 9.65 3.72 -8.96
CA THR A 261 8.80 3.32 -10.08
C THR A 261 9.45 2.24 -10.94
N THR A 262 10.80 2.26 -11.08
CA THR A 262 11.53 1.22 -11.80
C THR A 262 11.48 -0.10 -11.04
N THR A 263 11.72 -0.09 -9.74
CA THR A 263 11.69 -1.29 -8.89
C THR A 263 10.28 -1.89 -8.82
N LEU A 264 9.26 -1.06 -8.63
CA LEU A 264 7.86 -1.50 -8.58
C LEU A 264 7.40 -2.07 -9.93
N GLY A 265 7.73 -1.41 -11.05
CA GLY A 265 7.39 -1.89 -12.38
C GLY A 265 8.04 -3.23 -12.70
N TRP A 266 9.30 -3.42 -12.29
CA TRP A 266 9.97 -4.71 -12.36
C TRP A 266 9.23 -5.78 -11.54
N ALA A 267 8.87 -5.48 -10.29
CA ALA A 267 8.18 -6.44 -9.42
C ALA A 267 6.80 -6.85 -9.97
N ILE A 268 6.04 -5.88 -10.45
CA ILE A 268 4.74 -6.12 -11.10
C ILE A 268 4.93 -6.98 -12.36
N ALA A 269 5.99 -6.77 -13.14
CA ALA A 269 6.31 -7.57 -14.31
C ALA A 269 6.61 -9.04 -13.95
N GLN A 270 7.37 -9.29 -12.86
CA GLN A 270 7.62 -10.65 -12.37
C GLN A 270 6.32 -11.32 -11.92
N MET A 271 5.50 -10.62 -11.14
CA MET A 271 4.20 -11.12 -10.70
C MET A 271 3.30 -11.43 -11.92
N ALA A 272 3.19 -10.51 -12.87
CA ALA A 272 2.37 -10.70 -14.06
C ALA A 272 2.83 -11.92 -14.89
N THR A 273 4.13 -12.15 -14.99
CA THR A 273 4.71 -13.30 -15.68
C THR A 273 4.32 -14.63 -15.04
N LEU A 274 4.20 -14.68 -13.72
CA LEU A 274 3.83 -15.90 -12.98
C LEU A 274 2.31 -16.11 -12.86
N VAL A 275 1.54 -15.04 -12.73
CA VAL A 275 0.10 -15.09 -12.37
C VAL A 275 -0.81 -14.84 -13.59
N ALA A 276 -0.32 -14.08 -14.58
CA ALA A 276 -1.04 -13.67 -15.79
C ALA A 276 -2.46 -13.12 -15.50
N PRO A 277 -2.61 -12.08 -14.64
CA PRO A 277 -3.91 -11.52 -14.33
C PRO A 277 -4.46 -10.74 -15.54
N GLN A 278 -5.79 -10.72 -15.70
CA GLN A 278 -6.45 -9.91 -16.72
C GLN A 278 -6.36 -8.40 -16.46
N ARG A 279 -6.09 -8.02 -15.21
CA ARG A 279 -5.91 -6.63 -14.78
C ARG A 279 -5.07 -6.53 -13.52
N ILE A 280 -4.29 -5.46 -13.43
CA ILE A 280 -3.48 -5.11 -12.26
C ILE A 280 -3.98 -3.75 -11.77
N VAL A 281 -4.65 -3.75 -10.63
CA VAL A 281 -5.25 -2.53 -10.04
C VAL A 281 -4.30 -1.98 -9.00
N ILE A 282 -3.94 -0.71 -9.10
CA ILE A 282 -2.96 -0.07 -8.22
C ILE A 282 -3.62 1.05 -7.43
N GLY A 283 -3.58 0.92 -6.10
CA GLY A 283 -4.09 1.92 -5.16
C GLY A 283 -3.00 2.44 -4.21
N GLY A 284 -3.42 3.16 -3.19
CA GLY A 284 -2.55 3.76 -2.17
C GLY A 284 -2.07 5.17 -2.52
N GLY A 285 -1.53 5.87 -1.51
CA GLY A 285 -1.21 7.31 -1.60
C GLY A 285 -0.15 7.63 -2.65
N VAL A 286 0.86 6.77 -2.82
CA VAL A 286 1.94 6.98 -3.79
C VAL A 286 1.42 6.97 -5.23
N SER A 287 0.42 6.15 -5.55
CA SER A 287 -0.18 6.10 -6.89
C SER A 287 -0.88 7.41 -7.31
N LYS A 288 -1.16 8.31 -6.35
CA LYS A 288 -1.79 9.61 -6.57
C LYS A 288 -0.84 10.70 -7.05
N MET A 289 0.47 10.43 -7.17
CA MET A 289 1.48 11.39 -7.65
C MET A 289 1.31 11.79 -9.13
N GLY A 290 0.32 11.24 -9.82
CA GLY A 290 -0.02 11.61 -11.19
C GLY A 290 0.76 10.84 -12.26
N ASP A 291 0.49 11.20 -13.51
CA ASP A 291 0.98 10.44 -14.66
C ASP A 291 2.50 10.57 -14.83
N THR A 292 3.02 11.78 -14.72
CA THR A 292 4.44 12.09 -14.98
C THR A 292 5.38 11.46 -13.94
N LEU A 293 5.02 11.50 -12.65
CA LEU A 293 5.91 11.03 -11.58
C LEU A 293 5.71 9.54 -11.26
N PHE A 294 4.53 8.99 -11.52
CA PHE A 294 4.22 7.62 -11.13
C PHE A 294 3.80 6.74 -12.30
N TRP A 295 2.68 7.04 -12.99
CA TRP A 295 2.07 6.08 -13.91
C TRP A 295 2.88 5.81 -15.18
N GLN A 296 3.40 6.85 -15.83
CA GLN A 296 4.18 6.69 -17.05
C GLN A 296 5.53 5.99 -16.79
N PRO A 297 6.34 6.39 -15.78
CA PRO A 297 7.56 5.66 -15.43
C PRO A 297 7.28 4.20 -15.04
N LEU A 298 6.21 3.95 -14.27
CA LEU A 298 5.81 2.61 -13.86
C LEU A 298 5.48 1.72 -15.06
N ARG A 299 4.63 2.22 -15.99
CA ARG A 299 4.24 1.51 -17.20
C ARG A 299 5.43 1.23 -18.12
N ASN A 300 6.35 2.17 -18.23
CA ASN A 300 7.60 2.00 -18.99
C ASN A 300 8.46 0.88 -18.40
N SER A 301 8.63 0.88 -17.07
CA SER A 301 9.37 -0.16 -16.36
C SER A 301 8.69 -1.53 -16.50
N PHE A 302 7.38 -1.60 -16.28
CA PHE A 302 6.60 -2.82 -16.48
C PHE A 302 6.79 -3.39 -17.89
N ALA A 303 6.60 -2.57 -18.94
CA ALA A 303 6.74 -2.98 -20.33
C ALA A 303 8.15 -3.45 -20.70
N LYS A 304 9.19 -2.92 -20.01
CA LYS A 304 10.58 -3.33 -20.18
C LYS A 304 10.85 -4.74 -19.67
N TYR A 305 10.24 -5.13 -18.53
CA TYR A 305 10.60 -6.34 -17.80
C TYR A 305 9.58 -7.47 -17.89
N VAL A 306 8.36 -7.20 -18.33
CA VAL A 306 7.31 -8.23 -18.43
C VAL A 306 7.58 -9.20 -19.58
N PHE A 307 7.14 -10.45 -19.40
CA PHE A 307 7.14 -11.44 -20.49
C PHE A 307 6.40 -10.93 -21.73
N GLY A 308 7.03 -11.06 -22.91
CA GLY A 308 6.59 -10.41 -24.15
C GLY A 308 5.09 -10.51 -24.46
N PRO A 309 4.46 -11.71 -24.39
CA PRO A 309 3.02 -11.86 -24.62
C PRO A 309 2.10 -11.08 -23.68
N LEU A 310 2.60 -10.64 -22.52
CA LEU A 310 1.87 -9.84 -21.51
C LEU A 310 2.25 -8.36 -21.57
N ARG A 311 2.99 -7.93 -22.60
CA ARG A 311 3.49 -6.55 -22.73
C ARG A 311 2.37 -5.60 -23.19
N ASP A 312 1.42 -5.40 -22.28
CA ASP A 312 0.34 -4.42 -22.45
C ASP A 312 0.29 -3.51 -21.21
N PRO A 313 0.81 -2.27 -21.30
CA PRO A 313 0.75 -1.31 -20.19
C PRO A 313 -0.67 -0.94 -19.73
N SER A 314 -1.70 -1.20 -20.56
CA SER A 314 -3.10 -0.96 -20.22
C SER A 314 -3.64 -1.94 -19.18
N LEU A 315 -2.90 -3.01 -18.89
CA LEU A 315 -3.18 -3.90 -17.76
C LEU A 315 -3.09 -3.18 -16.41
N LEU A 316 -2.27 -2.12 -16.32
CA LEU A 316 -2.07 -1.34 -15.10
C LEU A 316 -3.08 -0.20 -15.05
N VAL A 317 -4.01 -0.28 -14.11
CA VAL A 317 -5.07 0.73 -13.93
C VAL A 317 -5.12 1.23 -12.49
N PRO A 318 -5.57 2.48 -12.26
CA PRO A 318 -5.79 2.99 -10.92
C PRO A 318 -6.98 2.30 -10.24
N SER A 319 -6.92 2.20 -8.90
CA SER A 319 -8.04 1.85 -8.04
C SER A 319 -9.19 2.82 -8.26
N LEU A 320 -10.41 2.30 -8.44
CA LEU A 320 -11.62 3.12 -8.59
C LEU A 320 -12.26 3.47 -7.25
N LEU A 321 -12.05 2.65 -6.22
CA LEU A 321 -12.67 2.85 -4.90
C LEU A 321 -11.86 3.77 -3.98
N GLY A 322 -10.65 4.14 -4.38
CA GLY A 322 -9.82 5.13 -3.68
C GLY A 322 -9.55 4.80 -2.22
N ASP A 323 -9.75 5.79 -1.33
CA ASP A 323 -9.42 5.66 0.10
C ASP A 323 -10.39 4.78 0.89
N ASP A 324 -11.55 4.46 0.32
CA ASP A 324 -12.59 3.64 0.95
C ASP A 324 -12.52 2.15 0.51
N VAL A 325 -11.55 1.79 -0.33
CA VAL A 325 -11.42 0.45 -0.91
C VAL A 325 -11.45 -0.66 0.12
N VAL A 326 -10.79 -0.49 1.27
CA VAL A 326 -10.74 -1.49 2.34
C VAL A 326 -12.12 -1.63 3.02
N LEU A 327 -12.89 -0.55 3.19
CA LEU A 327 -14.24 -0.59 3.75
C LEU A 327 -15.21 -1.34 2.83
N TYR A 328 -15.14 -1.11 1.51
CA TYR A 328 -15.89 -1.90 0.53
C TYR A 328 -15.49 -3.38 0.57
N GLY A 329 -14.20 -3.65 0.75
CA GLY A 329 -13.68 -5.00 0.93
C GLY A 329 -14.16 -5.67 2.20
N ALA A 330 -14.17 -4.95 3.31
CA ALA A 330 -14.72 -5.40 4.58
C ALA A 330 -16.19 -5.80 4.42
N ALA A 331 -16.99 -4.98 3.71
CA ALA A 331 -18.37 -5.34 3.37
C ALA A 331 -18.44 -6.63 2.54
N ALA A 332 -17.59 -6.73 1.51
CA ALA A 332 -17.54 -7.90 0.64
C ALA A 332 -17.18 -9.20 1.37
N ILE A 333 -16.28 -9.13 2.37
CA ILE A 333 -15.87 -10.27 3.20
C ILE A 333 -17.02 -10.74 4.11
N ALA A 334 -17.80 -9.80 4.65
CA ALA A 334 -18.92 -10.12 5.53
C ALA A 334 -20.13 -10.74 4.79
N MET A 335 -20.21 -10.55 3.47
CA MET A 335 -21.26 -11.15 2.65
C MET A 335 -20.94 -12.59 2.28
N PRO A 336 -21.95 -13.46 2.06
CA PRO A 336 -21.71 -14.79 1.52
C PRO A 336 -21.02 -14.69 0.14
N PRO A 337 -20.22 -15.71 -0.23
CA PRO A 337 -19.65 -15.80 -1.57
C PRO A 337 -20.74 -15.62 -2.63
N GLN A 338 -20.47 -14.86 -3.66
CA GLN A 338 -21.34 -14.81 -4.83
C GLN A 338 -21.22 -16.15 -5.58
N ALA A 339 -22.35 -16.74 -5.91
CA ALA A 339 -22.42 -18.01 -6.64
C ALA A 339 -21.88 -17.89 -8.07
#